data_0b966e60a6b0200b0819e3a5b30bec52
#
_entry.id   0b966e60a6b0200b0819e3a5b30bec52
#
_cell.length_a   1.000
_cell.length_b   1.000
_cell.length_c   1.000
_cell.angle_alpha   90.00
_cell.angle_beta   90.00
_cell.angle_gamma   90.00
#
_symmetry.space_group_name_H-M   'P 1'
#
loop_
_entity.id
_entity.type
_entity.pdbx_description
1 polymer ?
#
loop_
_entity_poly.entity_id
_entity_poly.type
_entity_poly.pdbx_seq_one_letter_code
_entity_poly.pdbx_strand_id
1 'polypeptide(L)'
;LEAIPVVNNKKQLMGRITIDDILDLIKEEAEKDYQLAAGISNDVEANDGILELTKARLPWLFLGLLGGLGSVFILQDFEQVMELPELRSLFFYTPLIAAMAGNVGVQSSAIIVQGLANNVVKGSLIHLLFKEVGLSLINGLALSVILILFGMIIQQDLIISLTIAGSM
;
A
#
# COMPACT_ATOMS: atom_id res chain seq x y z
N LEU A 1 2.65 36.62 13.26
CA LEU A 1 2.32 36.38 14.68
C LEU A 1 3.21 35.27 15.18
N GLU A 2 4.10 35.57 16.14
CA GLU A 2 5.03 34.58 16.69
C GLU A 2 4.38 33.73 17.80
N ALA A 3 3.28 34.21 18.39
CA ALA A 3 2.53 33.48 19.38
C ALA A 3 1.06 33.94 19.47
N ILE A 4 0.19 33.00 19.86
CA ILE A 4 -1.25 33.20 20.05
C ILE A 4 -1.58 33.01 21.52
N PRO A 5 -2.26 33.97 22.21
CA PRO A 5 -2.66 33.79 23.59
C PRO A 5 -3.81 32.78 23.72
N VAL A 6 -3.72 31.87 24.67
CA VAL A 6 -4.77 30.94 25.06
C VAL A 6 -5.48 31.44 26.29
N VAL A 7 -6.80 31.61 26.23
CA VAL A 7 -7.62 32.10 27.31
C VAL A 7 -8.71 31.09 27.71
N ASN A 8 -9.08 31.06 28.96
CA ASN A 8 -10.21 30.26 29.44
C ASN A 8 -11.56 30.94 29.13
N ASN A 9 -12.66 30.27 29.47
CA ASN A 9 -14.03 30.81 29.30
C ASN A 9 -14.28 32.13 30.04
N LYS A 10 -13.46 32.46 31.04
CA LYS A 10 -13.50 33.73 31.79
C LYS A 10 -12.57 34.78 31.23
N LYS A 11 -11.99 34.55 30.01
CA LYS A 11 -11.02 35.44 29.32
C LYS A 11 -9.71 35.67 30.10
N GLN A 12 -9.36 34.78 31.02
CA GLN A 12 -8.08 34.82 31.72
C GLN A 12 -7.02 34.10 30.91
N LEU A 13 -5.83 34.66 30.81
CA LEU A 13 -4.70 34.10 30.10
C LEU A 13 -4.28 32.76 30.76
N MET A 14 -4.31 31.67 30.01
CA MET A 14 -3.88 30.34 30.45
C MET A 14 -2.48 30.00 29.98
N GLY A 15 -2.08 30.55 28.83
CA GLY A 15 -0.79 30.29 28.23
C GLY A 15 -0.67 30.95 26.86
N ARG A 16 0.31 30.52 26.09
CA ARG A 16 0.51 30.90 24.69
C ARG A 16 0.86 29.67 23.85
N ILE A 17 0.45 29.67 22.62
CA ILE A 17 0.89 28.72 21.60
C ILE A 17 1.86 29.49 20.69
N THR A 18 3.05 28.99 20.54
CA THR A 18 4.08 29.55 19.66
C THR A 18 4.02 28.91 18.28
N ILE A 19 4.68 29.49 17.31
CA ILE A 19 4.79 28.90 15.98
C ILE A 19 5.55 27.55 16.04
N ASP A 20 6.51 27.43 16.94
CA ASP A 20 7.29 26.22 17.14
C ASP A 20 6.39 25.07 17.63
N ASP A 21 5.49 25.34 18.61
CA ASP A 21 4.51 24.35 19.08
C ASP A 21 3.61 23.83 17.92
N ILE A 22 3.23 24.73 17.01
CA ILE A 22 2.42 24.36 15.83
C ILE A 22 3.24 23.54 14.84
N LEU A 23 4.50 23.89 14.60
CA LEU A 23 5.38 23.16 13.70
C LEU A 23 5.68 21.76 14.22
N ASP A 24 5.90 21.62 15.52
CA ASP A 24 6.12 20.32 16.16
C ASP A 24 4.87 19.43 16.02
N LEU A 25 3.67 19.99 16.26
CA LEU A 25 2.42 19.25 16.06
C LEU A 25 2.22 18.82 14.61
N ILE A 26 2.49 19.71 13.64
CA ILE A 26 2.39 19.37 12.20
C ILE A 26 3.35 18.23 11.85
N LYS A 27 4.56 18.27 12.39
CA LYS A 27 5.56 17.22 12.16
C LYS A 27 5.12 15.90 12.77
N GLU A 28 4.64 15.90 14.01
CA GLU A 28 4.13 14.71 14.68
C GLU A 28 2.97 14.06 13.91
N GLU A 29 1.98 14.86 13.46
CA GLU A 29 0.87 14.36 12.66
C GLU A 29 1.35 13.80 11.29
N ALA A 30 2.31 14.45 10.64
CA ALA A 30 2.88 13.95 9.39
C ALA A 30 3.64 12.63 9.58
N GLU A 31 4.34 12.46 10.70
CA GLU A 31 5.03 11.21 11.04
C GLU A 31 4.03 10.07 11.28
N LYS A 32 2.93 10.33 11.99
CA LYS A 32 1.83 9.36 12.18
C LYS A 32 1.19 8.95 10.86
N ASP A 33 0.89 9.91 10.00
CA ASP A 33 0.33 9.63 8.67
C ASP A 33 1.26 8.75 7.85
N TYR A 34 2.56 9.02 7.90
CA TYR A 34 3.57 8.20 7.22
C TYR A 34 3.61 6.78 7.76
N GLN A 35 3.56 6.60 9.09
CA GLN A 35 3.54 5.28 9.73
C GLN A 35 2.28 4.50 9.35
N LEU A 36 1.11 5.13 9.40
CA LEU A 36 -0.14 4.52 8.98
C LEU A 36 -0.11 4.07 7.52
N ALA A 37 0.43 4.89 6.62
CA ALA A 37 0.60 4.53 5.21
C ALA A 37 1.55 3.34 5.01
N ALA A 38 2.51 3.15 5.91
CA ALA A 38 3.42 2.00 5.94
C ALA A 38 2.84 0.76 6.66
N GLY A 39 1.60 0.81 7.15
CA GLY A 39 0.96 -0.29 7.87
C GLY A 39 1.43 -0.44 9.31
N ILE A 40 1.95 0.63 9.92
CA ILE A 40 2.33 0.67 11.33
C ILE A 40 1.16 1.25 12.11
N SER A 41 0.58 0.47 13.01
CA SER A 41 -0.71 0.79 13.66
C SER A 41 -0.61 1.67 14.91
N ASN A 42 0.58 1.85 15.45
CA ASN A 42 0.85 2.66 16.63
C ASN A 42 1.94 3.67 16.35
N ASP A 43 1.91 4.79 17.09
CA ASP A 43 2.98 5.77 17.07
C ASP A 43 4.22 5.16 17.76
N VAL A 44 5.28 4.96 17.00
CA VAL A 44 6.52 4.32 17.46
C VAL A 44 7.74 5.07 16.94
N GLU A 45 8.81 5.04 17.71
CA GLU A 45 10.09 5.61 17.34
C GLU A 45 11.15 4.53 17.06
N ALA A 46 12.18 4.88 16.30
CA ALA A 46 13.26 3.94 15.96
C ALA A 46 14.02 3.39 17.17
N ASN A 47 13.99 4.13 18.29
CA ASN A 47 14.66 3.78 19.56
C ASN A 47 13.78 2.96 20.50
N ASP A 48 12.51 2.73 20.17
CA ASP A 48 11.58 1.95 20.96
C ASP A 48 12.00 0.50 21.10
N GLY A 49 11.50 -0.14 22.16
CA GLY A 49 11.78 -1.53 22.44
C GLY A 49 11.27 -2.48 21.35
N ILE A 50 11.98 -3.59 21.14
CA ILE A 50 11.61 -4.60 20.14
C ILE A 50 10.15 -5.03 20.25
N LEU A 51 9.62 -5.17 21.46
CA LEU A 51 8.23 -5.59 21.68
C LEU A 51 7.22 -4.53 21.25
N GLU A 52 7.52 -3.25 21.43
CA GLU A 52 6.67 -2.13 21.00
C GLU A 52 6.63 -2.04 19.47
N LEU A 53 7.79 -2.06 18.84
CA LEU A 53 7.92 -2.10 17.39
C LEU A 53 7.22 -3.33 16.77
N THR A 54 7.32 -4.49 17.42
CA THR A 54 6.64 -5.72 16.98
C THR A 54 5.13 -5.57 17.05
N LYS A 55 4.59 -5.08 18.18
CA LYS A 55 3.14 -4.88 18.34
C LYS A 55 2.57 -3.90 17.31
N ALA A 56 3.30 -2.86 16.96
CA ALA A 56 2.87 -1.88 15.98
C ALA A 56 2.77 -2.45 14.55
N ARG A 57 3.62 -3.44 14.21
CA ARG A 57 3.71 -4.05 12.87
C ARG A 57 2.86 -5.32 12.71
N LEU A 58 2.68 -6.09 13.79
CA LEU A 58 2.00 -7.39 13.74
C LEU A 58 0.61 -7.36 13.12
N PRO A 59 -0.29 -6.40 13.41
CA PRO A 59 -1.63 -6.39 12.83
C PRO A 59 -1.60 -6.39 11.31
N TRP A 60 -0.75 -5.56 10.70
CA TRP A 60 -0.61 -5.48 9.26
C TRP A 60 0.02 -6.74 8.66
N LEU A 61 1.08 -7.25 9.30
CA LEU A 61 1.74 -8.48 8.88
C LEU A 61 0.80 -9.69 8.98
N PHE A 62 -0.07 -9.71 9.98
CA PHE A 62 -1.07 -10.77 10.12
C PHE A 62 -2.11 -10.75 8.99
N LEU A 63 -2.57 -9.58 8.59
CA LEU A 63 -3.44 -9.44 7.41
C LEU A 63 -2.76 -9.93 6.14
N GLY A 64 -1.48 -9.57 5.96
CA GLY A 64 -0.67 -10.08 4.85
C GLY A 64 -0.51 -11.61 4.87
N LEU A 65 -0.30 -12.18 6.05
CA LEU A 65 -0.24 -13.64 6.23
C LEU A 65 -1.55 -14.32 5.84
N LEU A 66 -2.69 -13.79 6.27
CA LEU A 66 -4.01 -14.34 5.91
C LEU A 66 -4.23 -14.30 4.40
N GLY A 67 -3.87 -13.19 3.74
CA GLY A 67 -3.92 -13.09 2.28
C GLY A 67 -3.01 -14.11 1.58
N GLY A 68 -1.80 -14.30 2.10
CA GLY A 68 -0.85 -15.30 1.60
C GLY A 68 -1.39 -16.73 1.76
N LEU A 69 -1.97 -17.07 2.91
CA LEU A 69 -2.60 -18.37 3.13
C LEU A 69 -3.79 -18.60 2.18
N GLY A 70 -4.60 -17.57 1.94
CA GLY A 70 -5.66 -17.64 0.93
C GLY A 70 -5.12 -17.97 -0.46
N SER A 71 -3.99 -17.40 -0.85
CA SER A 71 -3.32 -17.70 -2.13
C SER A 71 -2.84 -19.15 -2.20
N VAL A 72 -2.37 -19.74 -1.08
CA VAL A 72 -1.96 -21.15 -1.03
C VAL A 72 -3.13 -22.07 -1.38
N PHE A 73 -4.32 -21.84 -0.79
CA PHE A 73 -5.51 -22.65 -1.09
C PHE A 73 -5.89 -22.56 -2.58
N ILE A 74 -5.86 -21.35 -3.16
CA ILE A 74 -6.16 -21.16 -4.59
C ILE A 74 -5.14 -21.93 -5.44
N LEU A 75 -3.85 -21.85 -5.15
CA LEU A 75 -2.82 -22.53 -5.92
C LEU A 75 -2.91 -24.05 -5.80
N GLN A 76 -3.32 -24.60 -4.67
CA GLN A 76 -3.55 -26.04 -4.48
C GLN A 76 -4.64 -26.57 -5.43
N ASP A 77 -5.71 -25.81 -5.66
CA ASP A 77 -6.77 -26.22 -6.60
C ASP A 77 -6.27 -26.32 -8.06
N PHE A 78 -5.16 -25.64 -8.38
CA PHE A 78 -4.53 -25.66 -9.70
C PHE A 78 -3.31 -26.59 -9.79
N GLU A 79 -3.07 -27.47 -8.80
CA GLU A 79 -1.91 -28.36 -8.79
C GLU A 79 -1.79 -29.21 -10.06
N GLN A 80 -2.92 -29.74 -10.56
CA GLN A 80 -2.95 -30.53 -11.81
C GLN A 80 -2.52 -29.73 -13.03
N VAL A 81 -2.79 -28.43 -13.06
CA VAL A 81 -2.38 -27.52 -14.14
C VAL A 81 -0.87 -27.29 -14.11
N MET A 82 -0.27 -27.31 -12.90
CA MET A 82 1.19 -27.16 -12.71
C MET A 82 1.98 -28.35 -13.26
N GLU A 83 1.36 -29.51 -13.35
CA GLU A 83 2.00 -30.72 -13.89
C GLU A 83 2.13 -30.67 -15.42
N LEU A 84 1.37 -29.80 -16.10
CA LEU A 84 1.46 -29.64 -17.56
C LEU A 84 2.77 -28.94 -17.93
N PRO A 85 3.67 -29.59 -18.71
CA PRO A 85 4.99 -29.03 -19.03
C PRO A 85 4.92 -27.65 -19.71
N GLU A 86 3.88 -27.42 -20.51
CA GLU A 86 3.64 -26.20 -21.28
C GLU A 86 3.28 -25.01 -20.39
N LEU A 87 2.58 -25.26 -19.28
CA LEU A 87 2.11 -24.24 -18.36
C LEU A 87 3.03 -24.03 -17.14
N ARG A 88 3.97 -24.95 -16.93
CA ARG A 88 4.91 -24.90 -15.80
C ARG A 88 5.71 -23.59 -15.75
N SER A 89 6.03 -23.02 -16.90
CA SER A 89 6.76 -21.76 -16.98
C SER A 89 5.99 -20.57 -16.40
N LEU A 90 4.64 -20.60 -16.41
CA LEU A 90 3.79 -19.52 -15.84
C LEU A 90 4.02 -19.36 -14.32
N PHE A 91 4.31 -20.46 -13.62
CA PHE A 91 4.53 -20.42 -12.18
C PHE A 91 5.78 -19.66 -11.78
N PHE A 92 6.77 -19.54 -12.65
CA PHE A 92 7.96 -18.72 -12.39
C PHE A 92 7.64 -17.24 -12.29
N TYR A 93 6.51 -16.80 -12.83
CA TYR A 93 6.07 -15.41 -12.78
C TYR A 93 5.14 -15.10 -11.60
N THR A 94 4.69 -16.11 -10.84
CA THR A 94 3.83 -15.91 -9.66
C THR A 94 4.44 -14.93 -8.64
N PRO A 95 5.74 -15.00 -8.28
CA PRO A 95 6.35 -14.03 -7.38
C PRO A 95 6.36 -12.60 -7.94
N LEU A 96 6.52 -12.45 -9.25
CA LEU A 96 6.48 -11.15 -9.91
C LEU A 96 5.10 -10.52 -9.78
N ILE A 97 4.04 -11.29 -10.11
CA ILE A 97 2.64 -10.83 -10.04
C ILE A 97 2.28 -10.46 -8.60
N ALA A 98 2.65 -11.32 -7.62
CA ALA A 98 2.41 -11.07 -6.21
C ALA A 98 3.11 -9.80 -5.71
N ALA A 99 4.37 -9.58 -6.11
CA ALA A 99 5.13 -8.37 -5.77
C ALA A 99 4.49 -7.11 -6.36
N MET A 100 4.04 -7.17 -7.61
CA MET A 100 3.37 -6.04 -8.26
C MET A 100 2.03 -5.71 -7.60
N ALA A 101 1.22 -6.71 -7.27
CA ALA A 101 -0.03 -6.51 -6.53
C ALA A 101 0.23 -5.84 -5.16
N GLY A 102 1.26 -6.29 -4.43
CA GLY A 102 1.68 -5.67 -3.17
C GLY A 102 2.09 -4.21 -3.33
N ASN A 103 2.90 -3.90 -4.34
CA ASN A 103 3.34 -2.53 -4.62
C ASN A 103 2.17 -1.61 -4.96
N VAL A 104 1.23 -2.05 -5.79
CA VAL A 104 0.01 -1.27 -6.11
C VAL A 104 -0.82 -1.05 -4.84
N GLY A 105 -0.98 -2.07 -4.00
CA GLY A 105 -1.69 -1.96 -2.74
C GLY A 105 -1.09 -0.90 -1.81
N VAL A 106 0.24 -0.89 -1.64
CA VAL A 106 0.94 0.11 -0.83
C VAL A 106 0.78 1.53 -1.40
N GLN A 107 0.93 1.69 -2.72
CA GLN A 107 0.78 3.00 -3.38
C GLN A 107 -0.65 3.54 -3.23
N SER A 108 -1.67 2.72 -3.46
CA SER A 108 -3.07 3.13 -3.30
C SER A 108 -3.40 3.47 -1.85
N SER A 109 -2.91 2.68 -0.89
CA SER A 109 -3.09 2.95 0.54
C SER A 109 -2.48 4.29 0.94
N ALA A 110 -1.25 4.57 0.51
CA ALA A 110 -0.56 5.83 0.81
C ALA A 110 -1.33 7.05 0.28
N ILE A 111 -1.83 6.99 -0.96
CA ILE A 111 -2.62 8.06 -1.56
C ILE A 111 -3.93 8.29 -0.80
N ILE A 112 -4.61 7.22 -0.41
CA ILE A 112 -5.89 7.32 0.31
C ILE A 112 -5.68 7.84 1.73
N VAL A 113 -4.69 7.35 2.47
CA VAL A 113 -4.36 7.82 3.83
C VAL A 113 -4.04 9.30 3.80
N GLN A 114 -3.15 9.74 2.90
CA GLN A 114 -2.82 11.14 2.72
C GLN A 114 -4.03 11.99 2.33
N GLY A 115 -4.88 11.47 1.45
CA GLY A 115 -6.10 12.16 1.03
C GLY A 115 -7.13 12.32 2.14
N LEU A 116 -7.23 11.35 3.06
CA LEU A 116 -8.08 11.41 4.24
C LEU A 116 -7.53 12.42 5.25
N ALA A 117 -6.24 12.37 5.56
CA ALA A 117 -5.56 13.27 6.48
C ALA A 117 -5.74 14.74 6.04
N ASN A 118 -5.61 15.02 4.76
CA ASN A 118 -5.76 16.37 4.21
C ASN A 118 -7.22 16.78 3.92
N ASN A 119 -8.22 15.97 4.29
CA ASN A 119 -9.64 16.22 3.98
C ASN A 119 -9.93 16.45 2.48
N VAL A 120 -9.07 15.94 1.59
CA VAL A 120 -9.21 16.07 0.14
C VAL A 120 -10.13 14.98 -0.43
N VAL A 121 -10.23 13.85 0.27
CA VAL A 121 -11.13 12.76 -0.13
C VAL A 121 -12.57 13.16 0.15
N LYS A 122 -13.20 13.79 -0.85
CA LYS A 122 -14.61 14.17 -0.84
C LYS A 122 -15.35 13.21 -1.77
N GLY A 123 -16.25 12.37 -1.23
CA GLY A 123 -17.11 11.55 -2.06
C GLY A 123 -17.33 10.14 -1.51
N SER A 124 -18.06 9.33 -2.30
CA SER A 124 -18.34 7.93 -1.97
C SER A 124 -17.09 7.07 -2.13
N LEU A 125 -16.86 6.15 -1.20
CA LEU A 125 -15.81 5.12 -1.30
C LEU A 125 -15.90 4.33 -2.63
N ILE A 126 -17.10 4.13 -3.13
CA ILE A 126 -17.36 3.46 -4.42
C ILE A 126 -16.71 4.23 -5.58
N HIS A 127 -16.80 5.55 -5.60
CA HIS A 127 -16.15 6.37 -6.63
C HIS A 127 -14.62 6.26 -6.59
N LEU A 128 -14.04 6.24 -5.39
CA LEU A 128 -12.62 6.02 -5.20
C LEU A 128 -12.18 4.64 -5.71
N LEU A 129 -12.93 3.59 -5.39
CA LEU A 129 -12.65 2.23 -5.88
C LEU A 129 -12.67 2.16 -7.41
N PHE A 130 -13.66 2.74 -8.08
CA PHE A 130 -13.71 2.78 -9.54
C PHE A 130 -12.55 3.56 -10.14
N LYS A 131 -12.12 4.64 -9.50
CA LYS A 131 -10.95 5.39 -9.92
C LYS A 131 -9.66 4.56 -9.80
N GLU A 132 -9.49 3.84 -8.69
CA GLU A 132 -8.36 2.95 -8.47
C GLU A 132 -8.34 1.79 -9.48
N VAL A 133 -9.49 1.17 -9.76
CA VAL A 133 -9.60 0.14 -10.79
C VAL A 133 -9.20 0.69 -12.17
N GLY A 134 -9.67 1.88 -12.53
CA GLY A 134 -9.29 2.53 -13.79
C GLY A 134 -7.79 2.82 -13.87
N LEU A 135 -7.20 3.31 -12.79
CA LEU A 135 -5.77 3.56 -12.69
C LEU A 135 -4.95 2.28 -12.80
N SER A 136 -5.38 1.23 -12.09
CA SER A 136 -4.74 -0.09 -12.13
C SER A 136 -4.78 -0.71 -13.53
N LEU A 137 -5.89 -0.56 -14.26
CA LEU A 137 -5.98 -1.04 -15.65
C LEU A 137 -4.97 -0.32 -16.56
N ILE A 138 -4.82 1.00 -16.44
CA ILE A 138 -3.86 1.75 -17.25
C ILE A 138 -2.43 1.33 -16.92
N ASN A 139 -2.10 1.24 -15.64
CA ASN A 139 -0.78 0.80 -15.18
C ASN A 139 -0.50 -0.66 -15.58
N GLY A 140 -1.47 -1.54 -15.42
CA GLY A 140 -1.38 -2.94 -15.83
C GLY A 140 -1.12 -3.08 -17.33
N LEU A 141 -1.83 -2.33 -18.17
CA LEU A 141 -1.59 -2.32 -19.63
C LEU A 141 -0.18 -1.84 -19.97
N ALA A 142 0.31 -0.79 -19.33
CA ALA A 142 1.66 -0.29 -19.56
C ALA A 142 2.72 -1.34 -19.20
N LEU A 143 2.57 -1.98 -18.03
CA LEU A 143 3.48 -3.04 -17.58
C LEU A 143 3.37 -4.31 -18.43
N SER A 144 2.18 -4.65 -18.91
CA SER A 144 1.95 -5.78 -19.82
C SER A 144 2.74 -5.63 -21.12
N VAL A 145 2.80 -4.42 -21.68
CA VAL A 145 3.65 -4.15 -22.86
C VAL A 145 5.12 -4.45 -22.58
N ILE A 146 5.62 -4.03 -21.42
CA ILE A 146 7.01 -4.28 -21.00
C ILE A 146 7.27 -5.79 -20.86
N LEU A 147 6.33 -6.54 -20.27
CA LEU A 147 6.45 -7.99 -20.11
C LEU A 147 6.43 -8.73 -21.46
N ILE A 148 5.59 -8.31 -22.38
CA ILE A 148 5.57 -8.90 -23.74
C ILE A 148 6.92 -8.65 -24.43
N LEU A 149 7.46 -7.43 -24.38
CA LEU A 149 8.77 -7.10 -24.95
C LEU A 149 9.88 -7.93 -24.30
N PHE A 150 9.85 -8.09 -22.99
CA PHE A 150 10.78 -8.96 -22.27
C PHE A 150 10.68 -10.41 -22.73
N GLY A 151 9.46 -10.95 -22.84
CA GLY A 151 9.21 -12.30 -23.36
C GLY A 151 9.78 -12.51 -24.76
N MET A 152 9.63 -11.51 -25.64
CA MET A 152 10.22 -11.55 -26.99
C MET A 152 11.76 -11.58 -26.95
N ILE A 153 12.40 -10.83 -26.05
CA ILE A 153 13.87 -10.80 -25.91
C ILE A 153 14.40 -12.16 -25.44
N ILE A 154 13.74 -12.82 -24.51
CA ILE A 154 14.15 -14.14 -24.00
C ILE A 154 13.65 -15.30 -24.87
N GLN A 155 13.08 -15.01 -26.03
CA GLN A 155 12.54 -15.99 -26.97
C GLN A 155 11.46 -16.91 -26.37
N GLN A 156 10.66 -16.37 -25.45
CA GLN A 156 9.54 -17.09 -24.86
C GLN A 156 8.37 -17.20 -25.83
N ASP A 157 7.57 -18.26 -25.68
CA ASP A 157 6.34 -18.41 -26.46
C ASP A 157 5.43 -17.19 -26.29
N LEU A 158 4.90 -16.69 -27.40
CA LEU A 158 4.04 -15.50 -27.40
C LEU A 158 2.77 -15.72 -26.59
N ILE A 159 2.21 -16.93 -26.61
CA ILE A 159 0.99 -17.26 -25.85
C ILE A 159 1.27 -17.16 -24.35
N ILE A 160 2.41 -17.68 -23.89
CA ILE A 160 2.84 -17.57 -22.50
C ILE A 160 3.04 -16.11 -22.10
N SER A 161 3.74 -15.33 -22.93
CA SER A 161 3.97 -13.90 -22.69
C SER A 161 2.65 -13.10 -22.60
N LEU A 162 1.68 -13.38 -23.48
CA LEU A 162 0.35 -12.76 -23.45
C LEU A 162 -0.45 -13.19 -22.22
N THR A 163 -0.35 -14.45 -21.80
CA THR A 163 -1.03 -14.93 -20.58
C THR A 163 -0.50 -14.24 -19.33
N ILE A 164 0.82 -14.09 -19.21
CA ILE A 164 1.45 -13.38 -18.09
C ILE A 164 1.06 -11.90 -18.11
N ALA A 165 1.11 -11.28 -19.28
CA ALA A 165 0.72 -9.89 -19.45
C ALA A 165 -0.77 -9.65 -19.09
N GLY A 166 -1.65 -10.60 -19.41
CA GLY A 166 -3.07 -10.53 -19.07
C GLY A 166 -3.37 -10.77 -17.57
N SER A 167 -2.41 -11.30 -16.81
CA SER A 167 -2.54 -11.52 -15.36
C SER A 167 -2.08 -10.33 -14.51
N MET A 168 -1.48 -9.29 -15.13
CA MET A 168 -1.04 -8.05 -14.46
C MET A 168 -2.18 -7.08 -14.29
#